data_c46fb9e7227bb47458820339a04731ba
#
_entry.id   c46fb9e7227bb47458820339a04731ba
#
_cell.length_a   1.000
_cell.length_b   1.000
_cell.length_c   1.000
_cell.angle_alpha   90.00
_cell.angle_beta   90.00
_cell.angle_gamma   90.00
#
_symmetry.space_group_name_H-M   'P 1'
#
loop_
_entity.id
_entity.type
_entity.pdbx_description
1 polymer ?
#
loop_
_entity_poly.entity_id
_entity_poly.type
_entity_poly.pdbx_seq_one_letter_code
_entity_poly.pdbx_strand_id
1 'polypeptide(L)'
;MSLEGFEGSSADWLDEFKPYINDGETVVVSPHKVFGPQTNDLVLQLRKRGVRGVVLGGMLANMCVESHLRDLLEQGFEVYVVSDATAGPRHPVWGDGYKAAMINYAFLAHGVVTTDEVVASME
;
A
#
# COMPACT_ATOMS: atom_id res chain seq x y z
N MET A 1 6.69 16.94 0.00
CA MET A 1 7.58 16.32 -1.02
C MET A 1 6.79 16.25 -2.31
N SER A 2 7.33 16.72 -3.42
CA SER A 2 6.67 16.67 -4.73
C SER A 2 7.20 15.50 -5.56
N LEU A 3 6.51 15.20 -6.66
CA LEU A 3 7.01 14.24 -7.65
C LEU A 3 8.07 14.85 -8.58
N GLU A 4 8.35 16.14 -8.40
CA GLU A 4 9.37 16.83 -9.19
C GLU A 4 10.75 16.17 -9.05
N GLY A 5 11.36 15.84 -10.17
CA GLY A 5 12.63 15.11 -10.22
C GLY A 5 12.53 13.60 -9.97
N PHE A 6 11.33 13.07 -9.74
CA PHE A 6 11.14 11.63 -9.59
C PHE A 6 11.13 10.90 -10.94
N GLU A 7 10.36 11.42 -11.90
CA GLU A 7 10.31 10.86 -13.25
C GLU A 7 11.68 10.96 -13.93
N GLY A 8 12.11 9.84 -14.51
CA GLY A 8 13.43 9.74 -15.14
C GLY A 8 14.60 9.55 -14.17
N SER A 9 14.36 9.54 -12.87
CA SER A 9 15.37 9.24 -11.86
C SER A 9 15.52 7.73 -11.64
N SER A 10 16.52 7.33 -10.84
CA SER A 10 16.70 5.93 -10.44
C SER A 10 15.58 5.41 -9.51
N ALA A 11 14.73 6.29 -9.01
CA ALA A 11 13.58 5.95 -8.17
C ALA A 11 12.26 5.90 -8.95
N ASP A 12 12.29 6.16 -10.27
CA ASP A 12 11.11 6.14 -11.12
C ASP A 12 10.49 4.73 -11.19
N TRP A 13 9.21 4.69 -11.57
CA TRP A 13 8.54 3.41 -11.85
C TRP A 13 9.22 2.67 -12.99
N LEU A 14 9.20 1.34 -12.91
CA LEU A 14 9.62 0.49 -14.03
C LEU A 14 8.76 0.78 -15.26
N ASP A 15 9.38 0.80 -16.43
CA ASP A 15 8.70 1.15 -17.69
C ASP A 15 7.47 0.28 -17.98
N GLU A 16 7.50 -0.99 -17.56
CA GLU A 16 6.38 -1.93 -17.72
C GLU A 16 5.13 -1.52 -16.92
N PHE A 17 5.27 -0.74 -15.85
CA PHE A 17 4.15 -0.29 -15.02
C PHE A 17 3.64 1.11 -15.37
N LYS A 18 4.44 1.91 -16.08
CA LYS A 18 4.07 3.29 -16.45
C LYS A 18 2.72 3.41 -17.18
N PRO A 19 2.35 2.50 -18.12
CA PRO A 19 1.04 2.57 -18.76
C PRO A 19 -0.14 2.48 -17.80
N TYR A 20 0.01 1.73 -16.71
CA TYR A 20 -1.04 1.58 -15.68
C TYR A 20 -1.08 2.75 -14.69
N ILE A 21 0.01 3.49 -14.57
CA ILE A 21 0.11 4.66 -13.71
C ILE A 21 -0.34 5.91 -14.46
N ASN A 22 0.05 6.02 -15.72
CA ASN A 22 -0.27 7.15 -16.60
C ASN A 22 -1.53 6.91 -17.45
N ASP A 23 -2.51 6.23 -16.92
CA ASP A 23 -3.76 5.86 -17.60
C ASP A 23 -4.83 6.96 -17.60
N GLY A 24 -4.59 8.07 -16.91
CA GLY A 24 -5.53 9.18 -16.76
C GLY A 24 -6.60 8.96 -15.67
N GLU A 25 -6.65 7.79 -15.04
CA GLU A 25 -7.60 7.43 -13.97
C GLU A 25 -6.89 7.21 -12.63
N THR A 26 -5.66 6.69 -12.67
CA THR A 26 -4.85 6.43 -11.48
C THR A 26 -4.45 7.72 -10.79
N VAL A 27 -4.69 7.79 -9.49
CA VAL A 27 -4.28 8.92 -8.67
C VAL A 27 -2.92 8.66 -8.06
N VAL A 28 -1.97 9.49 -8.39
CA VAL A 28 -0.63 9.44 -7.81
C VAL A 28 -0.54 10.50 -6.72
N VAL A 29 -0.27 10.05 -5.52
CA VAL A 29 0.00 10.95 -4.39
C VAL A 29 1.51 11.12 -4.18
N SER A 30 1.92 12.20 -3.54
CA SER A 30 3.32 12.43 -3.24
C SER A 30 3.86 11.33 -2.29
N PRO A 31 5.15 10.99 -2.37
CA PRO A 31 5.74 10.05 -1.44
C PRO A 31 5.53 10.45 0.02
N HIS A 32 5.25 9.48 0.86
CA HIS A 32 5.25 9.68 2.31
C HIS A 32 6.69 9.89 2.83
N LYS A 33 6.83 10.57 3.95
CA LYS A 33 8.18 10.92 4.46
C LYS A 33 8.90 9.75 5.10
N VAL A 34 8.19 8.94 5.89
CA VAL A 34 8.80 7.80 6.62
C VAL A 34 8.04 6.52 6.35
N PHE A 35 6.88 6.29 6.93
CA PHE A 35 6.16 5.02 6.80
C PHE A 35 4.70 5.17 6.38
N GLY A 36 3.95 6.01 7.03
CA GLY A 36 2.51 6.13 6.85
C GLY A 36 2.09 7.33 6.00
N PRO A 37 0.79 7.44 5.70
CA PRO A 37 0.28 8.46 4.77
C PRO A 37 0.05 9.83 5.41
N GLN A 38 0.52 10.09 6.61
CA GLN A 38 0.24 11.33 7.35
C GLN A 38 0.82 12.59 6.69
N THR A 39 1.79 12.41 5.80
CA THR A 39 2.52 13.53 5.18
C THR A 39 2.16 13.77 3.72
N ASN A 40 1.15 13.07 3.21
CA ASN A 40 0.61 13.29 1.87
C ASN A 40 -0.92 13.37 1.91
N ASP A 41 -1.55 13.51 0.76
CA ASP A 41 -2.99 13.70 0.65
C ASP A 41 -3.76 12.39 0.32
N LEU A 42 -3.19 11.21 0.60
CA LEU A 42 -3.82 9.93 0.29
C LEU A 42 -5.25 9.84 0.87
N VAL A 43 -5.40 10.10 2.15
CA VAL A 43 -6.70 10.01 2.84
C VAL A 43 -7.69 11.00 2.24
N LEU A 44 -7.25 12.22 1.93
CA LEU A 44 -8.09 13.22 1.25
C LEU A 44 -8.56 12.70 -0.12
N GLN A 45 -7.67 12.12 -0.91
CA GLN A 45 -8.01 11.58 -2.23
C GLN A 45 -9.00 10.42 -2.14
N LEU A 46 -8.85 9.54 -1.19
CA LEU A 46 -9.80 8.44 -0.93
C LEU A 46 -11.18 8.98 -0.55
N ARG A 47 -11.24 9.94 0.36
CA ARG A 47 -12.51 10.55 0.81
C ARG A 47 -13.21 11.32 -0.28
N LYS A 48 -12.49 12.09 -1.09
CA LYS A 48 -13.06 12.82 -2.23
C LYS A 48 -13.76 11.89 -3.23
N ARG A 49 -13.34 10.64 -3.31
CA ARG A 49 -13.89 9.62 -4.20
C ARG A 49 -14.94 8.73 -3.53
N GLY A 50 -15.25 8.98 -2.27
CA GLY A 50 -16.22 8.19 -1.52
C GLY A 50 -15.75 6.75 -1.27
N VAL A 51 -14.44 6.50 -1.28
CA VAL A 51 -13.87 5.18 -1.02
C VAL A 51 -14.12 4.81 0.44
N ARG A 52 -14.63 3.60 0.68
CA ARG A 52 -14.86 3.03 2.02
C ARG A 52 -13.96 1.84 2.29
N GLY A 53 -13.71 1.03 1.27
CA GLY A 53 -12.85 -0.14 1.35
C GLY A 53 -11.58 0.04 0.53
N VAL A 54 -10.46 -0.38 1.06
CA VAL A 54 -9.14 -0.27 0.45
C VAL A 54 -8.53 -1.66 0.34
N VAL A 55 -8.05 -1.99 -0.84
CA VAL A 55 -7.20 -3.16 -1.08
C VAL A 55 -5.76 -2.67 -1.11
N LEU A 56 -4.95 -3.14 -0.18
CA LEU A 56 -3.61 -2.62 0.09
C LEU A 56 -2.53 -3.64 -0.29
N GLY A 57 -1.61 -3.23 -1.12
CA GLY A 57 -0.39 -3.95 -1.48
C GLY A 57 0.82 -3.03 -1.45
N GLY A 58 2.00 -3.55 -1.71
CA GLY A 58 3.22 -2.77 -1.79
C GLY A 58 4.33 -3.26 -0.86
N MET A 59 5.26 -2.39 -0.50
CA MET A 59 6.39 -2.72 0.37
C MET A 59 6.80 -1.51 1.24
N LEU A 60 7.40 -1.80 2.41
CA LEU A 60 7.66 -3.13 2.96
C LEU A 60 6.53 -3.55 3.89
N ALA A 61 6.23 -4.85 3.90
CA ALA A 61 5.07 -5.42 4.59
C ALA A 61 4.97 -4.99 6.07
N ASN A 62 6.05 -5.13 6.82
CA ASN A 62 6.10 -4.81 8.25
C ASN A 62 6.50 -3.35 8.56
N MET A 63 6.52 -2.50 7.55
CA MET A 63 6.89 -1.08 7.70
C MET A 63 5.82 -0.17 7.06
N CYS A 64 6.03 0.25 5.83
CA CYS A 64 5.13 1.21 5.17
C CYS A 64 3.73 0.64 4.95
N VAL A 65 3.61 -0.61 4.51
CA VAL A 65 2.29 -1.24 4.29
C VAL A 65 1.54 -1.35 5.62
N GLU A 66 2.17 -1.84 6.67
CA GLU A 66 1.54 -1.94 7.99
C GLU A 66 1.18 -0.56 8.56
N SER A 67 2.02 0.45 8.35
CA SER A 67 1.73 1.81 8.80
C SER A 67 0.53 2.42 8.07
N HIS A 68 0.40 2.17 6.76
CA HIS A 68 -0.78 2.56 6.00
C HIS A 68 -2.03 1.81 6.47
N LEU A 69 -1.93 0.49 6.70
CA LEU A 69 -3.03 -0.31 7.25
C LEU A 69 -3.55 0.29 8.56
N ARG A 70 -2.66 0.54 9.51
CA ARG A 70 -3.03 1.06 10.82
C ARG A 70 -3.66 2.44 10.73
N ASP A 71 -3.09 3.35 9.97
CA ASP A 71 -3.63 4.70 9.80
C ASP A 71 -4.99 4.68 9.10
N LEU A 72 -5.13 3.92 8.03
CA LEU A 72 -6.40 3.82 7.31
C LEU A 72 -7.51 3.23 8.18
N LEU A 73 -7.21 2.24 9.01
CA LEU A 73 -8.17 1.71 9.99
C LEU A 73 -8.60 2.78 11.00
N GLU A 74 -7.64 3.53 11.56
CA GLU A 74 -7.93 4.64 12.49
C GLU A 74 -8.74 5.76 11.83
N GLN A 75 -8.59 5.93 10.52
CA GLN A 75 -9.36 6.89 9.72
C GLN A 75 -10.76 6.37 9.32
N GLY A 76 -11.11 5.13 9.66
CA GLY A 76 -12.43 4.54 9.46
C GLY A 76 -12.61 3.78 8.15
N PHE A 77 -11.54 3.48 7.42
CA PHE A 77 -11.62 2.65 6.21
C PHE A 77 -11.66 1.15 6.55
N GLU A 78 -12.34 0.38 5.71
CA GLU A 78 -12.15 -1.07 5.67
C GLU A 78 -10.89 -1.38 4.86
N VAL A 79 -10.00 -2.21 5.38
CA VAL A 79 -8.73 -2.50 4.72
C VAL A 79 -8.51 -4.00 4.58
N TYR A 80 -8.25 -4.40 3.35
CA TYR A 80 -7.87 -5.76 2.97
C TYR A 80 -6.44 -5.75 2.47
N VAL A 81 -5.57 -6.59 3.01
CA VAL A 81 -4.17 -6.65 2.59
C VAL A 81 -3.96 -7.84 1.66
N VAL A 82 -3.28 -7.60 0.55
CA VAL A 82 -2.98 -8.65 -0.44
C VAL A 82 -1.67 -9.33 -0.08
N SER A 83 -1.75 -10.55 0.42
CA SER A 83 -0.61 -11.27 1.00
C SER A 83 0.51 -11.58 0.01
N ASP A 84 0.17 -11.85 -1.24
CA ASP A 84 1.12 -12.14 -2.32
C ASP A 84 1.51 -10.90 -3.16
N ALA A 85 1.03 -9.71 -2.76
CA ALA A 85 1.41 -8.43 -3.34
C ALA A 85 2.15 -7.52 -2.34
N THR A 86 2.82 -8.12 -1.38
CA THR A 86 3.68 -7.41 -0.42
C THR A 86 4.88 -8.28 -0.06
N ALA A 87 5.95 -7.65 0.36
CA ALA A 87 7.18 -8.31 0.79
C ALA A 87 7.80 -7.58 1.98
N GLY A 88 8.52 -8.29 2.81
CA GLY A 88 9.18 -7.74 3.98
C GLY A 88 10.65 -8.16 4.08
N PRO A 89 11.48 -7.36 4.74
CA PRO A 89 12.88 -7.68 4.95
C PRO A 89 13.04 -8.77 6.02
N ARG A 90 14.16 -9.45 5.97
CA ARG A 90 14.56 -10.40 7.00
C ARG A 90 15.58 -9.77 7.93
N HIS A 91 15.28 -9.76 9.22
CA HIS A 91 16.26 -9.33 10.21
C HIS A 91 17.24 -10.48 10.51
N PRO A 92 18.56 -10.22 10.53
CA PRO A 92 19.56 -11.29 10.67
C PRO A 92 19.46 -12.05 12.01
N VAL A 93 18.92 -11.44 13.05
CA VAL A 93 18.77 -12.04 14.39
C VAL A 93 17.31 -12.41 14.69
N TRP A 94 16.37 -11.48 14.42
CA TRP A 94 14.97 -11.61 14.86
C TRP A 94 14.04 -12.27 13.85
N GLY A 95 14.48 -12.46 12.62
CA GLY A 95 13.79 -13.28 11.65
C GLY A 95 13.01 -12.53 10.59
N ASP A 96 11.92 -13.12 10.11
CA ASP A 96 11.21 -12.75 8.91
C ASP A 96 10.17 -11.65 9.16
N GLY A 97 10.44 -10.46 8.64
CA GLY A 97 9.53 -9.32 8.74
C GLY A 97 8.21 -9.51 7.98
N TYR A 98 8.20 -10.29 6.89
CA TYR A 98 6.97 -10.64 6.19
C TYR A 98 6.03 -11.48 7.07
N LYS A 99 6.57 -12.53 7.72
CA LYS A 99 5.78 -13.35 8.64
C LYS A 99 5.24 -12.55 9.83
N ALA A 100 6.06 -11.67 10.38
CA ALA A 100 5.63 -10.77 11.45
C ALA A 100 4.47 -9.88 11.00
N ALA A 101 4.55 -9.33 9.78
CA ALA A 101 3.47 -8.54 9.20
C ALA A 101 2.19 -9.36 9.00
N MET A 102 2.29 -10.57 8.47
CA MET A 102 1.12 -11.43 8.27
C MET A 102 0.37 -11.72 9.56
N ILE A 103 1.08 -11.92 10.66
CA ILE A 103 0.47 -12.09 11.98
C ILE A 103 -0.29 -10.83 12.39
N ASN A 104 0.32 -9.66 12.25
CA ASN A 104 -0.33 -8.40 12.58
C ASN A 104 -1.54 -8.12 11.67
N TYR A 105 -1.43 -8.39 10.38
CA TYR A 105 -2.55 -8.23 9.45
C TYR A 105 -3.74 -9.11 9.80
N ALA A 106 -3.47 -10.35 10.19
CA ALA A 106 -4.52 -11.28 10.62
C ALA A 106 -5.30 -10.78 11.85
N PHE A 107 -4.66 -10.01 12.72
CA PHE A 107 -5.32 -9.38 13.86
C PHE A 107 -6.02 -8.07 13.51
N LEU A 108 -5.48 -7.28 12.60
CA LEU A 108 -5.88 -5.88 12.41
C LEU A 108 -6.77 -5.66 11.18
N ALA A 109 -6.42 -6.26 10.05
CA ALA A 109 -7.11 -6.01 8.78
C ALA A 109 -8.51 -6.64 8.76
N HIS A 110 -9.39 -6.12 7.92
CA HIS A 110 -10.69 -6.71 7.64
C HIS A 110 -10.55 -8.05 6.93
N GLY A 111 -9.47 -8.24 6.19
CA GLY A 111 -9.11 -9.50 5.56
C GLY A 111 -7.68 -9.51 5.05
N VAL A 112 -7.10 -10.69 5.00
CA VAL A 112 -5.84 -10.98 4.30
C VAL A 112 -6.18 -11.87 3.14
N VAL A 113 -5.99 -11.37 1.93
CA VAL A 113 -6.47 -11.98 0.68
C VAL A 113 -5.31 -12.20 -0.28
N THR A 114 -5.53 -13.01 -1.30
CA THR A 114 -4.60 -13.19 -2.41
C THR A 114 -4.97 -12.31 -3.59
N THR A 115 -4.04 -12.12 -4.52
CA THR A 115 -4.31 -11.41 -5.77
C THR A 115 -5.45 -12.08 -6.54
N ASP A 116 -5.47 -13.41 -6.62
CA ASP A 116 -6.52 -14.14 -7.32
C ASP A 116 -7.91 -13.91 -6.70
N GLU A 117 -8.01 -13.88 -5.38
CA GLU A 117 -9.26 -13.56 -4.67
C GLU A 117 -9.75 -12.14 -4.97
N VAL A 118 -8.83 -11.18 -5.00
CA VAL A 118 -9.17 -9.78 -5.36
C VAL A 118 -9.68 -9.70 -6.79
N VAL A 119 -8.96 -10.29 -7.74
CA VAL A 119 -9.33 -10.27 -9.16
C VAL A 119 -10.69 -10.96 -9.36
N ALA A 120 -10.92 -12.11 -8.72
CA ALA A 120 -12.20 -12.80 -8.80
C ALA A 120 -13.36 -11.95 -8.24
N SER A 121 -13.11 -11.14 -7.22
CA SER A 121 -14.13 -10.26 -6.65
C SER A 121 -14.50 -9.06 -7.54
N MET A 122 -13.66 -8.74 -8.53
CA MET A 122 -13.89 -7.66 -9.50
C MET A 122 -14.70 -8.11 -10.72
N GLU A 123 -14.84 -9.40 -10.92
CA GLU A 123 -15.62 -9.99 -12.02
C GLU A 123 -17.10 -10.13 -11.60
#